data_eaa6ce2f16768f0a79780452e73c76ab
#
_entry.id   eaa6ce2f16768f0a79780452e73c76ab
#
_cell.length_a   1.000
_cell.length_b   1.000
_cell.length_c   1.000
_cell.angle_alpha   90.00
_cell.angle_beta   90.00
_cell.angle_gamma   90.00
#
_symmetry.space_group_name_H-M   'P 1'
#
loop_
_entity.id
_entity.type
_entity.pdbx_description
1 polymer ?
#
loop_
_entity_poly.entity_id
_entity_poly.type
_entity_poly.pdbx_seq_one_letter_code
_entity_poly.pdbx_strand_id
1 'polypeptide(L)'
;LFSEMSVNGTTDQPSIPGVGIDLVTLMQPTATDNASTIRYTYFWSQAYAGIKYANSIITNIDYVEGLDPKLHDEMLGRAYFHRAYRYFNTVFQYKDIPLFTREVQGTKFDYKSTKRSVILDMITKDLEYAVQNVPEVADYGGMIDKGTCRHLLIKCYLATGQFDKAIEEANILINNSGYALMTENFGTFINPMPDVHPVTRNVIWDLHRPENKMASANKEAIFCMISRNESAESSIRLKTMRNAVPFWPAAGAIGIMTPNGKQG
;
A
#
# COMPACT_ATOMS: atom_id res chain seq x y z
N LEU A 1 8.56 5.35 -6.21
CA LEU A 1 9.96 5.69 -6.44
C LEU A 1 10.46 5.27 -7.83
N PHE A 2 9.74 4.42 -8.53
CA PHE A 2 10.01 4.00 -9.91
C PHE A 2 8.97 4.64 -10.85
N SER A 3 8.83 5.94 -10.80
CA SER A 3 7.99 6.67 -11.72
C SER A 3 8.85 7.68 -12.49
N GLU A 4 8.50 7.91 -13.73
CA GLU A 4 9.12 8.94 -14.55
C GLU A 4 8.88 10.36 -14.00
N MET A 5 7.97 10.48 -13.04
CA MET A 5 7.57 11.75 -12.43
C MET A 5 8.35 12.11 -11.16
N SER A 6 9.21 11.23 -10.66
CA SER A 6 10.03 11.50 -9.48
C SER A 6 11.48 11.16 -9.70
N VAL A 7 12.33 12.12 -9.36
CA VAL A 7 13.78 11.96 -9.33
C VAL A 7 14.25 11.84 -7.88
N ASN A 8 15.35 11.16 -7.66
CA ASN A 8 15.94 11.08 -6.34
C ASN A 8 16.61 12.43 -5.99
N GLY A 9 15.92 13.25 -5.22
CA GLY A 9 16.40 14.58 -4.81
C GLY A 9 17.50 14.59 -3.76
N THR A 10 17.97 13.44 -3.31
CA THR A 10 19.00 13.34 -2.26
C THR A 10 20.40 13.14 -2.79
N THR A 11 20.56 12.92 -4.07
CA THR A 11 21.88 12.73 -4.72
C THR A 11 21.83 13.16 -6.19
N ASP A 12 22.97 13.58 -6.70
CA ASP A 12 23.17 13.88 -8.12
C ASP A 12 23.34 12.61 -8.97
N GLN A 13 23.24 11.44 -8.34
CA GLN A 13 23.42 10.17 -9.03
C GLN A 13 22.13 9.72 -9.66
N PRO A 14 22.11 9.36 -10.94
CA PRO A 14 20.94 8.81 -11.62
C PRO A 14 20.55 7.42 -11.11
N SER A 15 21.44 6.75 -10.39
CA SER A 15 21.16 5.45 -9.75
C SER A 15 20.57 5.65 -8.36
N ILE A 16 19.72 4.73 -7.92
CA ILE A 16 19.20 4.74 -6.57
C ILE A 16 20.30 4.30 -5.61
N PRO A 17 20.84 5.20 -4.76
CA PRO A 17 21.91 4.84 -3.85
C PRO A 17 21.54 3.66 -2.95
N GLY A 18 22.43 2.72 -2.79
CA GLY A 18 22.24 1.55 -1.92
C GLY A 18 21.36 0.45 -2.50
N VAL A 19 21.04 0.51 -3.79
CA VAL A 19 20.36 -0.61 -4.46
C VAL A 19 21.37 -1.47 -5.25
N GLY A 20 22.55 -0.95 -5.55
CA GLY A 20 23.58 -1.68 -6.31
C GLY A 20 23.14 -2.10 -7.72
N ILE A 21 21.95 -1.66 -8.15
CA ILE A 21 21.36 -2.02 -9.43
C ILE A 21 21.12 -0.76 -10.22
N ASP A 22 21.78 -0.68 -11.34
CA ASP A 22 21.40 0.24 -12.38
C ASP A 22 20.16 -0.32 -13.11
N LEU A 23 19.02 0.34 -12.90
CA LEU A 23 17.78 -0.02 -13.56
C LEU A 23 17.84 0.09 -15.08
N VAL A 24 18.74 0.93 -15.58
CA VAL A 24 18.92 1.14 -17.03
C VAL A 24 19.72 0.02 -17.66
N THR A 25 20.74 -0.47 -16.97
CA THR A 25 21.65 -1.50 -17.50
C THR A 25 21.22 -2.92 -17.15
N LEU A 26 20.21 -3.11 -16.30
CA LEU A 26 19.78 -4.43 -15.82
C LEU A 26 20.93 -5.26 -15.24
N MET A 27 21.93 -4.63 -14.67
CA MET A 27 23.08 -5.33 -14.12
C MET A 27 22.65 -6.27 -13.00
N GLN A 28 23.24 -7.44 -13.00
CA GLN A 28 23.06 -8.43 -11.92
C GLN A 28 23.60 -7.84 -10.61
N PRO A 29 22.92 -8.12 -9.49
CA PRO A 29 23.43 -7.75 -8.18
C PRO A 29 24.86 -8.27 -8.01
N THR A 30 25.75 -7.43 -7.50
CA THR A 30 27.09 -7.88 -7.16
C THR A 30 27.07 -8.78 -5.91
N ALA A 31 28.10 -9.55 -5.70
CA ALA A 31 28.19 -10.44 -4.51
C ALA A 31 28.18 -9.67 -3.17
N THR A 32 28.37 -8.35 -3.19
CA THR A 32 28.31 -7.47 -2.02
C THR A 32 26.87 -6.98 -1.73
N ASP A 33 25.94 -7.15 -2.67
CA ASP A 33 24.56 -6.78 -2.48
C ASP A 33 23.85 -7.84 -1.64
N ASN A 34 23.43 -7.47 -0.45
CA ASN A 34 22.66 -8.36 0.40
C ASN A 34 21.14 -8.14 0.22
N ALA A 35 20.35 -9.12 0.57
CA ALA A 35 18.89 -9.10 0.43
C ALA A 35 18.21 -7.91 1.13
N SER A 36 18.84 -7.31 2.14
CA SER A 36 18.31 -6.15 2.85
C SER A 36 18.52 -4.82 2.10
N THR A 37 19.50 -4.77 1.21
CA THR A 37 19.81 -3.58 0.39
C THR A 37 19.16 -3.65 -0.97
N ILE A 38 18.89 -4.85 -1.49
CA ILE A 38 18.26 -5.05 -2.79
C ILE A 38 16.74 -4.83 -2.67
N ARG A 39 16.25 -3.72 -3.21
CA ARG A 39 14.83 -3.34 -3.15
C ARG A 39 13.90 -4.39 -3.75
N TYR A 40 14.29 -5.02 -4.85
CA TYR A 40 13.50 -6.07 -5.49
C TYR A 40 13.30 -7.28 -4.59
N THR A 41 14.35 -7.76 -3.93
CA THR A 41 14.26 -8.87 -2.99
C THR A 41 13.39 -8.52 -1.79
N TYR A 42 13.48 -7.28 -1.30
CA TYR A 42 12.63 -6.81 -0.22
C TYR A 42 11.14 -6.82 -0.61
N PHE A 43 10.79 -6.24 -1.76
CA PHE A 43 9.40 -6.25 -2.24
C PHE A 43 8.87 -7.67 -2.44
N TRP A 44 9.66 -8.54 -3.05
CA TRP A 44 9.32 -9.94 -3.23
C TRP A 44 9.04 -10.63 -1.89
N SER A 45 9.96 -10.53 -0.96
CA SER A 45 9.85 -11.16 0.36
C SER A 45 8.63 -10.65 1.14
N GLN A 46 8.38 -9.34 1.12
CA GLN A 46 7.22 -8.74 1.78
C GLN A 46 5.90 -9.11 1.11
N ALA A 47 5.88 -9.22 -0.21
CA ALA A 47 4.70 -9.68 -0.94
C ALA A 47 4.31 -11.10 -0.53
N TYR A 48 5.27 -12.03 -0.59
CA TYR A 48 5.01 -13.43 -0.24
C TYR A 48 4.77 -13.65 1.25
N ALA A 49 5.35 -12.86 2.14
CA ALA A 49 4.99 -12.86 3.55
C ALA A 49 3.52 -12.49 3.75
N GLY A 50 3.05 -11.42 3.09
CA GLY A 50 1.65 -11.03 3.14
C GLY A 50 0.70 -12.06 2.52
N ILE A 51 1.08 -12.70 1.40
CA ILE A 51 0.32 -13.79 0.78
C ILE A 51 0.23 -15.01 1.73
N LYS A 52 1.33 -15.34 2.40
CA LYS A 52 1.36 -16.42 3.41
C LYS A 52 0.34 -16.17 4.52
N TYR A 53 0.32 -14.98 5.10
CA TYR A 53 -0.62 -14.65 6.18
C TYR A 53 -2.08 -14.67 5.70
N ALA A 54 -2.36 -14.13 4.51
CA ALA A 54 -3.70 -14.19 3.93
C ALA A 54 -4.13 -15.65 3.68
N ASN A 55 -3.25 -16.46 3.11
CA ASN A 55 -3.53 -17.88 2.86
C ASN A 55 -3.70 -18.69 4.16
N SER A 56 -3.02 -18.32 5.24
CA SER A 56 -3.23 -18.96 6.54
C SER A 56 -4.66 -18.74 7.05
N ILE A 57 -5.18 -17.51 6.93
CA ILE A 57 -6.60 -17.24 7.27
C ILE A 57 -7.52 -18.02 6.34
N ILE A 58 -7.34 -17.93 5.01
CA ILE A 58 -8.17 -18.59 4.00
C ILE A 58 -8.21 -20.11 4.17
N THR A 59 -7.12 -20.71 4.66
CA THR A 59 -7.03 -22.16 4.85
C THR A 59 -7.68 -22.62 6.15
N ASN A 60 -7.61 -21.80 7.20
CA ASN A 60 -7.91 -22.24 8.55
C ASN A 60 -9.21 -21.64 9.15
N ILE A 61 -9.81 -20.63 8.51
CA ILE A 61 -10.97 -19.94 9.08
C ILE A 61 -12.18 -20.87 9.32
N ASP A 62 -12.36 -21.86 8.44
CA ASP A 62 -13.45 -22.85 8.55
C ASP A 62 -13.32 -23.77 9.77
N TYR A 63 -12.14 -23.84 10.39
CA TYR A 63 -11.90 -24.62 11.59
C TYR A 63 -12.11 -23.85 12.90
N VAL A 64 -12.49 -22.57 12.80
CA VAL A 64 -12.76 -21.75 13.99
C VAL A 64 -14.16 -22.02 14.51
N GLU A 65 -14.25 -22.78 15.60
CA GLU A 65 -15.50 -23.12 16.22
C GLU A 65 -16.22 -21.89 16.81
N GLY A 66 -17.54 -21.81 16.62
CA GLY A 66 -18.38 -20.75 17.20
C GLY A 66 -18.21 -19.38 16.54
N LEU A 67 -17.52 -19.27 15.42
CA LEU A 67 -17.42 -18.03 14.69
C LEU A 67 -18.79 -17.68 14.06
N ASP A 68 -19.23 -16.44 14.27
CA ASP A 68 -20.45 -15.94 13.62
C ASP A 68 -20.31 -15.98 12.09
N PRO A 69 -21.30 -16.50 11.34
CA PRO A 69 -21.17 -16.64 9.88
C PRO A 69 -20.90 -15.33 9.13
N LYS A 70 -21.49 -14.23 9.59
CA LYS A 70 -21.25 -12.92 8.97
C LYS A 70 -19.82 -12.45 9.24
N LEU A 71 -19.32 -12.64 10.45
CA LEU A 71 -17.94 -12.31 10.80
C LEU A 71 -16.94 -13.22 10.06
N HIS A 72 -17.27 -14.50 9.88
CA HIS A 72 -16.51 -15.44 9.06
C HIS A 72 -16.32 -14.90 7.64
N ASP A 73 -17.42 -14.56 6.96
CA ASP A 73 -17.39 -14.09 5.58
C ASP A 73 -16.69 -12.74 5.44
N GLU A 74 -16.84 -11.86 6.43
CA GLU A 74 -16.13 -10.58 6.50
C GLU A 74 -14.63 -10.77 6.64
N MET A 75 -14.17 -11.63 7.55
CA MET A 75 -12.75 -11.93 7.76
C MET A 75 -12.14 -12.61 6.55
N LEU A 76 -12.86 -13.54 5.94
CA LEU A 76 -12.45 -14.22 4.72
C LEU A 76 -12.34 -13.22 3.55
N GLY A 77 -13.31 -12.32 3.41
CA GLY A 77 -13.28 -11.25 2.41
C GLY A 77 -12.07 -10.32 2.56
N ARG A 78 -11.73 -9.93 3.78
CA ARG A 78 -10.51 -9.15 4.06
C ARG A 78 -9.24 -9.94 3.75
N ALA A 79 -9.20 -11.23 4.06
CA ALA A 79 -8.06 -12.09 3.71
C ALA A 79 -7.87 -12.20 2.18
N TYR A 80 -8.96 -12.36 1.44
CA TYR A 80 -8.95 -12.33 -0.03
C TYR A 80 -8.47 -10.99 -0.58
N PHE A 81 -8.92 -9.86 -0.02
CA PHE A 81 -8.40 -8.55 -0.41
C PHE A 81 -6.88 -8.45 -0.20
N HIS A 82 -6.37 -8.84 0.96
CA HIS A 82 -4.93 -8.75 1.25
C HIS A 82 -4.12 -9.65 0.31
N ARG A 83 -4.60 -10.84 0.00
CA ARG A 83 -3.99 -11.72 -1.00
C ARG A 83 -3.96 -11.07 -2.38
N ALA A 84 -5.11 -10.57 -2.82
CA ALA A 84 -5.26 -9.91 -4.11
C ALA A 84 -4.37 -8.66 -4.23
N TYR A 85 -4.33 -7.82 -3.20
CA TYR A 85 -3.49 -6.63 -3.17
C TYR A 85 -1.99 -6.96 -3.34
N ARG A 86 -1.51 -8.01 -2.66
CA ARG A 86 -0.12 -8.44 -2.79
C ARG A 86 0.16 -9.01 -4.18
N TYR A 87 -0.68 -9.90 -4.67
CA TYR A 87 -0.51 -10.46 -6.01
C TYR A 87 -0.60 -9.39 -7.10
N PHE A 88 -1.57 -8.48 -7.04
CA PHE A 88 -1.72 -7.40 -8.00
C PHE A 88 -0.42 -6.60 -8.15
N ASN A 89 0.12 -6.10 -7.05
CA ASN A 89 1.36 -5.34 -7.08
C ASN A 89 2.56 -6.18 -7.58
N THR A 90 2.62 -7.47 -7.23
CA THR A 90 3.75 -8.33 -7.56
C THR A 90 3.75 -8.72 -9.04
N VAL A 91 2.60 -9.03 -9.63
CA VAL A 91 2.53 -9.42 -11.06
C VAL A 91 2.82 -8.25 -12.00
N PHE A 92 2.60 -7.01 -11.56
CA PHE A 92 2.97 -5.83 -12.33
C PHE A 92 4.48 -5.51 -12.27
N GLN A 93 5.15 -5.96 -11.23
CA GLN A 93 6.61 -5.79 -11.09
C GLN A 93 7.40 -6.94 -11.74
N TYR A 94 6.93 -8.19 -11.58
CA TYR A 94 7.72 -9.38 -11.92
C TYR A 94 7.10 -10.25 -13.02
N LYS A 95 5.93 -9.88 -13.53
CA LYS A 95 5.18 -10.58 -14.57
C LYS A 95 4.65 -11.94 -14.11
N ASP A 96 5.30 -13.04 -14.50
CA ASP A 96 4.90 -14.41 -14.14
C ASP A 96 5.60 -14.82 -12.85
N ILE A 97 4.82 -15.21 -11.84
CA ILE A 97 5.31 -15.47 -10.48
C ILE A 97 4.68 -16.76 -9.91
N PRO A 98 5.27 -17.38 -8.88
CA PRO A 98 4.64 -18.50 -8.20
C PRO A 98 3.29 -18.14 -7.58
N LEU A 99 2.31 -19.02 -7.76
CA LEU A 99 0.95 -18.86 -7.24
C LEU A 99 0.71 -19.82 -6.09
N PHE A 100 0.30 -19.26 -4.94
CA PHE A 100 -0.13 -19.99 -3.75
C PHE A 100 -1.56 -19.59 -3.42
N THR A 101 -2.47 -20.56 -3.42
CA THR A 101 -3.89 -20.35 -3.13
C THR A 101 -4.29 -20.75 -1.71
N ARG A 102 -3.41 -21.47 -1.02
CA ARG A 102 -3.59 -21.97 0.34
C ARG A 102 -2.27 -21.88 1.12
N GLU A 103 -2.34 -22.14 2.41
CA GLU A 103 -1.15 -22.26 3.23
C GLU A 103 -0.24 -23.41 2.75
N VAL A 104 1.05 -23.12 2.66
CA VAL A 104 2.04 -24.12 2.24
C VAL A 104 2.40 -25.00 3.42
N GLN A 105 2.18 -26.30 3.29
CA GLN A 105 2.56 -27.30 4.28
C GLN A 105 3.94 -27.87 3.96
N GLY A 106 4.88 -27.72 4.89
CA GLY A 106 6.23 -28.23 4.75
C GLY A 106 7.13 -27.44 3.80
N THR A 107 8.33 -27.96 3.58
CA THR A 107 9.34 -27.34 2.71
C THR A 107 9.18 -27.83 1.27
N LYS A 108 9.12 -26.89 0.33
CA LYS A 108 8.99 -27.16 -1.09
C LYS A 108 10.03 -26.34 -1.87
N PHE A 109 10.72 -26.97 -2.83
CA PHE A 109 11.78 -26.34 -3.61
C PHE A 109 11.49 -26.26 -5.12
N ASP A 110 10.40 -26.88 -5.60
CA ASP A 110 10.05 -27.01 -7.01
C ASP A 110 8.96 -26.02 -7.45
N TYR A 111 9.07 -24.78 -7.00
CA TYR A 111 8.11 -23.73 -7.39
C TYR A 111 8.23 -23.36 -8.87
N LYS A 112 7.08 -23.29 -9.54
CA LYS A 112 6.99 -22.82 -10.91
C LYS A 112 6.22 -21.52 -10.99
N SER A 113 6.60 -20.67 -11.92
CA SER A 113 5.86 -19.44 -12.22
C SER A 113 4.52 -19.76 -12.90
N THR A 114 3.50 -19.04 -12.48
CA THR A 114 2.16 -19.04 -13.08
C THR A 114 2.02 -17.78 -13.94
N LYS A 115 1.36 -17.88 -15.07
CA LYS A 115 1.12 -16.72 -15.96
C LYS A 115 0.36 -15.63 -15.23
N ARG A 116 0.77 -14.38 -15.44
CA ARG A 116 0.13 -13.18 -14.87
C ARG A 116 -1.39 -13.17 -15.09
N SER A 117 -1.86 -13.55 -16.28
CA SER A 117 -3.31 -13.58 -16.57
C SER A 117 -4.07 -14.51 -15.64
N VAL A 118 -3.55 -15.71 -15.38
CA VAL A 118 -4.17 -16.68 -14.45
C VAL A 118 -4.24 -16.14 -13.03
N ILE A 119 -3.18 -15.46 -12.61
CA ILE A 119 -3.15 -14.82 -11.27
C ILE A 119 -4.17 -13.68 -11.20
N LEU A 120 -4.24 -12.82 -12.22
CA LEU A 120 -5.22 -11.74 -12.29
C LEU A 120 -6.66 -12.28 -12.28
N ASP A 121 -6.95 -13.35 -12.99
CA ASP A 121 -8.27 -13.99 -12.96
C ASP A 121 -8.63 -14.54 -11.58
N MET A 122 -7.66 -15.13 -10.86
CA MET A 122 -7.88 -15.61 -9.51
C MET A 122 -8.16 -14.46 -8.54
N ILE A 123 -7.31 -13.42 -8.53
CA ILE A 123 -7.49 -12.30 -7.58
C ILE A 123 -8.73 -11.46 -7.90
N THR A 124 -9.20 -11.45 -9.14
CA THR A 124 -10.48 -10.84 -9.50
C THR A 124 -11.63 -11.54 -8.76
N LYS A 125 -11.65 -12.87 -8.74
CA LYS A 125 -12.65 -13.64 -7.97
C LYS A 125 -12.55 -13.42 -6.46
N ASP A 126 -11.33 -13.32 -5.94
CA ASP A 126 -11.09 -12.98 -4.54
C ASP A 126 -11.73 -11.63 -4.19
N LEU A 127 -11.59 -10.64 -5.06
CA LEU A 127 -12.12 -9.31 -4.86
C LEU A 127 -13.64 -9.22 -5.09
N GLU A 128 -14.18 -10.00 -6.03
CA GLU A 128 -15.64 -10.14 -6.20
C GLU A 128 -16.27 -10.66 -4.90
N TYR A 129 -15.67 -11.67 -4.26
CA TYR A 129 -16.10 -12.15 -2.94
C TYR A 129 -15.94 -11.07 -1.86
N ALA A 130 -14.79 -10.39 -1.83
CA ALA A 130 -14.53 -9.34 -0.83
C ALA A 130 -15.53 -8.18 -0.91
N VAL A 131 -15.87 -7.73 -2.12
CA VAL A 131 -16.89 -6.69 -2.34
C VAL A 131 -18.28 -7.11 -1.84
N GLN A 132 -18.61 -8.38 -1.90
CA GLN A 132 -19.90 -8.89 -1.40
C GLN A 132 -19.96 -8.90 0.13
N ASN A 133 -18.88 -9.28 0.80
CA ASN A 133 -18.91 -9.67 2.22
C ASN A 133 -18.25 -8.67 3.16
N VAL A 134 -17.30 -7.82 2.68
CA VAL A 134 -16.69 -6.81 3.55
C VAL A 134 -17.68 -5.66 3.80
N PRO A 135 -17.78 -5.15 5.04
CA PRO A 135 -18.67 -4.04 5.38
C PRO A 135 -18.40 -2.76 4.58
N GLU A 136 -19.46 -1.96 4.39
CA GLU A 136 -19.37 -0.64 3.72
C GLU A 136 -18.44 0.31 4.46
N VAL A 137 -18.44 0.26 5.79
CA VAL A 137 -17.66 1.14 6.65
C VAL A 137 -16.79 0.27 7.55
N ALA A 138 -15.51 0.60 7.63
CA ALA A 138 -14.58 -0.05 8.55
C ALA A 138 -14.75 0.45 9.99
N ASP A 139 -14.55 -0.43 10.97
CA ASP A 139 -14.69 -0.07 12.39
C ASP A 139 -13.64 0.94 12.85
N TYR A 140 -12.48 0.95 12.21
CA TYR A 140 -11.39 1.89 12.52
C TYR A 140 -10.55 2.22 11.28
N GLY A 141 -9.90 3.36 11.32
CA GLY A 141 -9.06 3.84 10.22
C GLY A 141 -7.93 2.86 9.87
N GLY A 142 -7.73 2.63 8.57
CA GLY A 142 -6.75 1.69 8.01
C GLY A 142 -7.23 0.24 7.88
N MET A 143 -8.39 -0.09 8.43
CA MET A 143 -9.07 -1.36 8.17
C MET A 143 -9.70 -1.35 6.78
N ILE A 144 -9.74 -2.52 6.14
CA ILE A 144 -10.32 -2.67 4.81
C ILE A 144 -11.84 -2.59 4.87
N ASP A 145 -12.42 -1.73 4.04
CA ASP A 145 -13.84 -1.60 3.79
C ASP A 145 -14.22 -2.02 2.36
N LYS A 146 -15.49 -2.05 2.07
CA LYS A 146 -16.01 -2.44 0.75
C LYS A 146 -15.54 -1.51 -0.37
N GLY A 147 -15.46 -0.22 -0.13
CA GLY A 147 -14.97 0.74 -1.12
C GLY A 147 -13.51 0.51 -1.50
N THR A 148 -12.69 0.16 -0.53
CA THR A 148 -11.29 -0.26 -0.76
C THR A 148 -11.22 -1.53 -1.63
N CYS A 149 -12.05 -2.53 -1.34
CA CYS A 149 -12.14 -3.76 -2.15
C CYS A 149 -12.60 -3.46 -3.58
N ARG A 150 -13.63 -2.63 -3.73
CA ARG A 150 -14.19 -2.22 -5.02
C ARG A 150 -13.18 -1.45 -5.86
N HIS A 151 -12.42 -0.56 -5.26
CA HIS A 151 -11.37 0.18 -5.96
C HIS A 151 -10.27 -0.73 -6.53
N LEU A 152 -9.85 -1.75 -5.80
CA LEU A 152 -8.88 -2.72 -6.31
C LEU A 152 -9.49 -3.64 -7.37
N LEU A 153 -10.77 -4.02 -7.23
CA LEU A 153 -11.52 -4.81 -8.21
C LEU A 153 -11.62 -4.07 -9.56
N ILE A 154 -11.91 -2.77 -9.53
CA ILE A 154 -11.90 -1.92 -10.73
C ILE A 154 -10.55 -2.03 -11.45
N LYS A 155 -9.44 -1.93 -10.70
CA LYS A 155 -8.08 -2.06 -11.29
C LYS A 155 -7.85 -3.45 -11.90
N CYS A 156 -8.36 -4.51 -11.28
CA CYS A 156 -8.27 -5.87 -11.82
C CYS A 156 -9.10 -6.01 -13.11
N TYR A 157 -10.31 -5.48 -13.15
CA TYR A 157 -11.13 -5.49 -14.35
C TYR A 157 -10.48 -4.70 -15.51
N LEU A 158 -9.90 -3.54 -15.23
CA LEU A 158 -9.13 -2.79 -16.23
C LEU A 158 -7.94 -3.59 -16.75
N ALA A 159 -7.20 -4.25 -15.85
CA ALA A 159 -6.04 -5.06 -16.21
C ALA A 159 -6.37 -6.33 -17.02
N THR A 160 -7.59 -6.83 -16.90
CA THR A 160 -8.10 -8.01 -17.60
C THR A 160 -8.98 -7.67 -18.80
N GLY A 161 -9.15 -6.37 -19.12
CA GLY A 161 -9.96 -5.91 -20.27
C GLY A 161 -11.47 -6.01 -20.06
N GLN A 162 -11.94 -6.19 -18.83
CA GLN A 162 -13.37 -6.26 -18.49
C GLN A 162 -13.93 -4.85 -18.23
N PHE A 163 -13.89 -3.98 -19.25
CA PHE A 163 -14.16 -2.55 -19.09
C PHE A 163 -15.59 -2.24 -18.64
N ASP A 164 -16.58 -2.97 -19.09
CA ASP A 164 -17.98 -2.75 -18.69
C ASP A 164 -18.15 -2.98 -17.19
N LYS A 165 -17.58 -4.04 -16.64
CA LYS A 165 -17.61 -4.31 -15.21
C LYS A 165 -16.82 -3.26 -14.41
N ALA A 166 -15.68 -2.78 -14.95
CA ALA A 166 -14.92 -1.71 -14.32
C ALA A 166 -15.73 -0.42 -14.23
N ILE A 167 -16.49 -0.09 -15.28
CA ILE A 167 -17.39 1.09 -15.30
C ILE A 167 -18.54 0.92 -14.30
N GLU A 168 -19.15 -0.25 -14.21
CA GLU A 168 -20.22 -0.54 -13.27
C GLU A 168 -19.75 -0.35 -11.82
N GLU A 169 -18.65 -0.97 -11.43
CA GLU A 169 -18.09 -0.86 -10.09
C GLU A 169 -17.61 0.55 -9.77
N ALA A 170 -17.03 1.27 -10.77
CA ALA A 170 -16.64 2.67 -10.61
C ALA A 170 -17.85 3.59 -10.37
N ASN A 171 -18.94 3.39 -11.10
CA ASN A 171 -20.17 4.14 -10.91
C ASN A 171 -20.77 3.92 -9.51
N ILE A 172 -20.71 2.69 -8.98
CA ILE A 172 -21.15 2.39 -7.61
C ILE A 172 -20.23 3.12 -6.62
N LEU A 173 -18.92 3.07 -6.83
CA LEU A 173 -17.95 3.73 -5.95
C LEU A 173 -18.15 5.26 -5.92
N ILE A 174 -18.39 5.88 -7.06
CA ILE A 174 -18.56 7.34 -7.19
C ILE A 174 -19.91 7.80 -6.62
N ASN A 175 -20.98 7.07 -6.91
CA ASN A 175 -22.33 7.56 -6.65
C ASN A 175 -22.97 7.01 -5.36
N ASN A 176 -22.50 5.85 -4.85
CA ASN A 176 -23.22 5.10 -3.81
C ASN A 176 -22.34 4.69 -2.60
N SER A 177 -21.06 5.04 -2.57
CA SER A 177 -20.15 4.58 -1.51
C SER A 177 -19.91 5.59 -0.38
N GLY A 178 -20.36 6.84 -0.55
CA GLY A 178 -20.07 7.93 0.37
C GLY A 178 -18.67 8.55 0.21
N TYR A 179 -17.85 8.05 -0.72
CA TYR A 179 -16.62 8.73 -1.12
C TYR A 179 -16.91 9.92 -2.04
N ALA A 180 -16.13 10.98 -1.92
CA ALA A 180 -16.26 12.16 -2.74
C ALA A 180 -14.94 12.94 -2.77
N LEU A 181 -14.71 13.69 -3.84
CA LEU A 181 -13.62 14.65 -3.88
C LEU A 181 -13.85 15.76 -2.85
N MET A 182 -12.81 16.11 -2.11
CA MET A 182 -12.87 17.19 -1.15
C MET A 182 -12.80 18.54 -1.86
N THR A 183 -13.80 19.38 -1.66
CA THR A 183 -13.90 20.71 -2.28
C THR A 183 -13.71 21.84 -1.26
N GLU A 184 -13.82 21.54 0.03
CA GLU A 184 -13.71 22.51 1.11
C GLU A 184 -12.68 22.07 2.14
N ASN A 185 -12.12 23.03 2.87
CA ASN A 185 -11.18 22.77 3.96
C ASN A 185 -11.81 21.91 5.05
N PHE A 186 -11.06 20.99 5.61
CA PHE A 186 -11.51 20.07 6.64
C PHE A 186 -10.40 19.77 7.65
N GLY A 187 -10.77 19.09 8.75
CA GLY A 187 -9.85 18.78 9.83
C GLY A 187 -9.63 19.94 10.81
N THR A 188 -8.86 19.66 11.85
CA THR A 188 -8.72 20.53 13.04
C THR A 188 -7.35 21.18 13.16
N PHE A 189 -6.51 21.12 12.14
CA PHE A 189 -5.16 21.66 12.24
C PHE A 189 -5.18 23.17 12.47
N ILE A 190 -4.46 23.59 13.49
CA ILE A 190 -4.17 24.99 13.79
C ILE A 190 -2.66 25.20 13.57
N ASN A 191 -2.31 26.21 12.79
CA ASN A 191 -0.91 26.56 12.60
C ASN A 191 -0.31 27.05 13.94
N PRO A 192 0.67 26.33 14.53
CA PRO A 192 1.24 26.72 15.81
C PRO A 192 2.11 27.98 15.75
N MET A 193 2.50 28.44 14.55
CA MET A 193 3.36 29.61 14.34
C MET A 193 2.86 30.47 13.16
N PRO A 194 1.66 31.03 13.24
CA PRO A 194 1.06 31.74 12.11
C PRO A 194 1.83 32.99 11.69
N ASP A 195 2.45 33.69 12.64
CA ASP A 195 3.17 34.93 12.40
C ASP A 195 4.56 34.70 11.77
N VAL A 196 5.17 33.55 12.04
CA VAL A 196 6.53 33.20 11.55
C VAL A 196 6.46 32.41 10.25
N HIS A 197 5.49 31.54 10.16
CA HIS A 197 5.26 30.64 9.01
C HIS A 197 3.79 30.71 8.60
N PRO A 198 3.37 31.79 7.93
CA PRO A 198 2.00 31.89 7.45
C PRO A 198 1.74 30.81 6.39
N VAL A 199 0.71 30.01 6.61
CA VAL A 199 0.28 28.95 5.70
C VAL A 199 -1.06 29.33 5.11
N THR A 200 -1.13 29.47 3.80
CA THR A 200 -2.42 29.55 3.11
C THR A 200 -3.03 28.16 3.05
N ARG A 201 -3.95 27.90 3.97
CA ARG A 201 -4.65 26.64 4.06
C ARG A 201 -5.60 26.45 2.89
N ASN A 202 -5.51 25.32 2.22
CA ASN A 202 -6.44 24.89 1.18
C ASN A 202 -6.72 23.38 1.29
N VAL A 203 -7.65 22.88 0.49
CA VAL A 203 -8.05 21.47 0.50
C VAL A 203 -6.87 20.51 0.27
N ILE A 204 -6.00 20.84 -0.67
CA ILE A 204 -4.81 20.00 -0.97
C ILE A 204 -3.89 19.92 0.24
N TRP A 205 -3.69 21.04 0.92
CA TRP A 205 -2.92 21.09 2.15
C TRP A 205 -3.54 20.21 3.25
N ASP A 206 -4.87 20.30 3.43
CA ASP A 206 -5.60 19.47 4.41
C ASP A 206 -5.52 17.97 4.08
N LEU A 207 -5.63 17.59 2.81
CA LEU A 207 -5.49 16.20 2.34
C LEU A 207 -4.12 15.59 2.65
N HIS A 208 -3.07 16.42 2.70
CA HIS A 208 -1.70 15.94 2.95
C HIS A 208 -1.33 15.90 4.44
N ARG A 209 -2.18 16.42 5.32
CA ARG A 209 -1.91 16.38 6.77
C ARG A 209 -2.07 14.97 7.34
N PRO A 210 -1.09 14.47 8.13
CA PRO A 210 -1.17 13.14 8.73
C PRO A 210 -2.42 12.92 9.57
N GLU A 211 -2.81 13.91 10.36
CA GLU A 211 -3.98 13.87 11.24
C GLU A 211 -5.31 13.79 10.48
N ASN A 212 -5.34 14.26 9.24
CA ASN A 212 -6.55 14.29 8.41
C ASN A 212 -6.70 13.05 7.53
N LYS A 213 -5.67 12.20 7.41
CA LYS A 213 -5.70 11.04 6.49
C LYS A 213 -6.88 10.09 6.76
N MET A 214 -7.17 9.84 8.03
CA MET A 214 -8.22 8.92 8.48
C MET A 214 -9.34 9.64 9.23
N ALA A 215 -9.42 10.97 9.14
CA ALA A 215 -10.53 11.71 9.69
C ALA A 215 -11.83 11.33 8.97
N SER A 216 -12.93 11.15 9.70
CA SER A 216 -14.24 10.82 9.12
C SER A 216 -14.76 11.87 8.13
N ALA A 217 -14.26 13.11 8.26
CA ALA A 217 -14.53 14.19 7.32
C ALA A 217 -13.80 14.02 5.97
N ASN A 218 -12.72 13.24 5.92
CA ASN A 218 -11.98 13.00 4.68
C ASN A 218 -12.71 11.94 3.84
N LYS A 219 -13.48 12.39 2.88
CA LYS A 219 -14.22 11.52 1.96
C LYS A 219 -13.42 11.08 0.74
N GLU A 220 -12.24 11.67 0.52
CA GLU A 220 -11.41 11.36 -0.65
C GLU A 220 -10.45 10.18 -0.39
N ALA A 221 -10.12 9.89 0.87
CA ALA A 221 -9.22 8.82 1.21
C ALA A 221 -9.92 7.44 1.22
N ILE A 222 -9.72 6.66 0.17
CA ILE A 222 -10.29 5.30 0.06
C ILE A 222 -9.50 4.31 0.92
N PHE A 223 -8.16 4.36 0.88
CA PHE A 223 -7.31 3.43 1.63
C PHE A 223 -6.02 4.11 2.10
N CYS A 224 -5.72 3.96 3.36
CA CYS A 224 -4.48 4.46 3.95
C CYS A 224 -3.78 3.39 4.78
N MET A 225 -2.50 3.19 4.53
CA MET A 225 -1.65 2.44 5.45
C MET A 225 -1.15 3.38 6.54
N ILE A 226 -1.58 3.12 7.77
CA ILE A 226 -1.25 3.96 8.92
C ILE A 226 0.14 3.59 9.43
N SER A 227 1.01 4.60 9.53
CA SER A 227 2.28 4.50 10.23
C SER A 227 2.31 5.56 11.33
N ARG A 228 2.43 5.12 12.59
CA ARG A 228 2.46 6.00 13.75
C ARG A 228 3.79 5.87 14.45
N ASN A 229 4.37 7.00 14.86
CA ASN A 229 5.64 7.03 15.61
C ASN A 229 5.51 6.47 17.04
N GLU A 230 4.31 6.36 17.55
CA GLU A 230 3.99 6.06 18.95
C GLU A 230 3.69 4.59 19.21
N SER A 231 3.65 3.78 18.15
CA SER A 231 3.41 2.33 18.29
C SER A 231 4.72 1.58 18.52
N ALA A 232 4.65 0.39 19.12
CA ALA A 232 5.78 -0.54 19.23
C ALA A 232 6.37 -0.92 17.87
N GLU A 233 5.57 -0.75 16.80
CA GLU A 233 5.99 -0.89 15.40
C GLU A 233 6.66 0.37 14.83
N SER A 234 6.93 1.38 15.64
CA SER A 234 7.64 2.61 15.21
C SER A 234 9.01 2.36 14.57
N SER A 235 9.56 1.15 14.75
CA SER A 235 10.73 0.68 14.01
C SER A 235 10.47 0.51 12.51
N ILE A 236 9.21 0.40 12.08
CA ILE A 236 8.81 0.39 10.66
C ILE A 236 8.84 1.82 10.14
N ARG A 237 10.02 2.33 9.90
CA ARG A 237 10.19 3.62 9.23
C ARG A 237 9.77 3.49 7.78
N LEU A 238 8.76 4.26 7.37
CA LEU A 238 8.40 4.37 5.96
C LEU A 238 9.57 5.00 5.21
N LYS A 239 10.41 4.16 4.63
CA LYS A 239 11.57 4.61 3.82
C LYS A 239 11.16 5.53 2.68
N THR A 240 9.90 5.43 2.21
CA THR A 240 9.32 6.31 1.20
C THR A 240 9.27 7.76 1.66
N MET A 241 8.86 8.02 2.89
CA MET A 241 8.86 9.38 3.46
C MET A 241 10.28 9.95 3.57
N ARG A 242 11.23 9.12 3.99
CA ARG A 242 12.63 9.49 4.09
C ARG A 242 13.25 9.89 2.74
N ASN A 243 12.76 9.32 1.65
CA ASN A 243 13.25 9.63 0.30
C ASN A 243 12.51 10.82 -0.34
N ALA A 244 11.35 11.20 0.20
CA ALA A 244 10.52 12.27 -0.34
C ALA A 244 10.72 13.62 0.36
N VAL A 245 11.41 13.64 1.51
CA VAL A 245 11.71 14.88 2.27
C VAL A 245 13.22 15.02 2.44
N PRO A 246 13.74 16.26 2.63
CA PRO A 246 15.13 16.48 2.92
C PRO A 246 15.61 15.58 4.08
N PHE A 247 16.68 14.85 3.85
CA PHE A 247 17.25 13.97 4.86
C PHE A 247 18.06 14.79 5.89
N TRP A 248 17.69 14.66 7.15
CA TRP A 248 18.39 15.24 8.28
C TRP A 248 19.22 14.14 8.95
N PRO A 249 20.47 13.97 8.63
CA PRO A 249 21.30 12.98 9.31
C PRO A 249 21.66 13.47 10.71
N ALA A 250 21.57 12.56 11.65
CA ALA A 250 21.67 12.81 13.07
C ALA A 250 23.04 13.25 13.56
N ALA A 251 24.09 13.22 12.83
CA ALA A 251 25.40 13.72 13.23
C ALA A 251 26.30 14.00 12.00
N GLY A 252 26.80 15.18 11.93
CA GLY A 252 27.89 15.55 11.01
C GLY A 252 27.52 15.77 9.55
N ALA A 253 26.23 15.87 9.23
CA ALA A 253 25.84 16.19 7.87
C ALA A 253 25.65 17.68 7.66
N ILE A 254 26.06 18.01 6.51
CA ILE A 254 26.15 19.33 5.95
C ILE A 254 24.77 20.00 5.90
N GLY A 255 24.58 21.00 6.73
CA GLY A 255 24.01 22.23 6.24
C GLY A 255 22.51 22.41 6.27
N ILE A 256 21.65 21.48 6.72
CA ILE A 256 20.27 21.86 6.93
C ILE A 256 20.08 22.28 8.38
N MET A 257 19.90 23.56 8.58
CA MET A 257 19.67 24.15 9.87
C MET A 257 18.20 24.47 10.03
N THR A 258 17.66 24.31 11.23
CA THR A 258 16.37 24.89 11.56
C THR A 258 16.45 26.42 11.47
N PRO A 259 15.35 27.14 11.29
CA PRO A 259 15.34 28.61 11.31
C PRO A 259 16.00 29.20 12.55
N ASN A 260 16.06 28.46 13.65
CA ASN A 260 16.68 28.85 14.92
C ASN A 260 18.16 28.42 15.02
N GLY A 261 18.80 28.02 13.91
CA GLY A 261 20.22 27.67 13.89
C GLY A 261 20.57 26.33 14.56
N LYS A 262 19.61 25.51 14.92
CA LYS A 262 19.86 24.17 15.42
C LYS A 262 19.98 23.18 14.27
N GLN A 263 20.97 22.32 14.38
CA GLN A 263 21.10 21.20 13.46
C GLN A 263 19.92 20.23 13.65
N GLY A 264 19.26 19.85 12.57
CA GLY A 264 18.11 18.93 12.59
C GLY A 264 18.51 17.49 12.95
#